data_4215cc087a1a4e5b20d1aa5985e99681
#
_entry.id   4215cc087a1a4e5b20d1aa5985e99681
#
_cell.length_a   1.000
_cell.length_b   1.000
_cell.length_c   1.000
_cell.angle_alpha   90.00
_cell.angle_beta   90.00
_cell.angle_gamma   90.00
#
_symmetry.space_group_name_H-M   'P 1'
#
loop_
_entity.id
_entity.type
_entity.pdbx_description
1 polymer ?
#
loop_
_entity_poly.entity_id
_entity_poly.type
_entity_poly.pdbx_seq_one_letter_code
_entity_poly.pdbx_strand_id
1 'polypeptide(L)'
;GKWTRDEIDRQINFIRNHKMAGEGHYRVKYLMENTQGIYDELIENFYAYPALQPPMPWLDNVPPTAPSELKVRTIDSGYTELKWQAATDNDPRNNPMYIIYASNEYPVDTSRPENIVAQNIRETSYIYAPILPWNAKKHFAVTAVDRYGNESTAAQK
;
A
#
# COMPACT_ATOMS: atom_id res chain seq x y z
N GLY A 1 1.63 -22.99 29.20
CA GLY A 1 2.62 -23.17 28.15
C GLY A 1 3.14 -21.81 27.73
N LYS A 2 4.43 -21.72 27.42
CA LYS A 2 4.98 -20.48 26.85
C LYS A 2 4.63 -20.46 25.37
N TRP A 3 4.08 -19.35 24.90
CA TRP A 3 3.91 -19.09 23.48
C TRP A 3 5.29 -19.08 22.82
N THR A 4 5.42 -19.77 21.71
CA THR A 4 6.65 -19.77 20.89
C THR A 4 6.44 -18.93 19.65
N ARG A 5 7.52 -18.48 19.01
CA ARG A 5 7.51 -17.81 17.71
C ARG A 5 6.71 -18.62 16.68
N ASP A 6 6.96 -19.93 16.57
CA ASP A 6 6.28 -20.80 15.61
C ASP A 6 4.75 -20.82 15.80
N GLU A 7 4.27 -20.58 17.01
CA GLU A 7 2.83 -20.49 17.27
C GLU A 7 2.24 -19.20 16.70
N ILE A 8 2.96 -18.09 16.81
CA ILE A 8 2.57 -16.80 16.20
C ILE A 8 2.51 -16.96 14.68
N ASP A 9 3.53 -17.53 14.07
CA ASP A 9 3.59 -17.78 12.63
C ASP A 9 2.42 -18.63 12.15
N ARG A 10 2.08 -19.70 12.89
CA ARG A 10 0.91 -20.54 12.59
C ARG A 10 -0.41 -19.76 12.66
N GLN A 11 -0.56 -18.90 13.66
CA GLN A 11 -1.78 -18.09 13.80
C GLN A 11 -1.92 -17.08 12.69
N ILE A 12 -0.86 -16.36 12.32
CA ILE A 12 -0.89 -15.40 11.23
C ILE A 12 -1.20 -16.11 9.90
N ASN A 13 -0.53 -17.22 9.62
CA ASN A 13 -0.79 -18.01 8.42
C ASN A 13 -2.22 -18.56 8.40
N PHE A 14 -2.75 -18.98 9.53
CA PHE A 14 -4.15 -19.41 9.63
C PHE A 14 -5.12 -18.28 9.27
N ILE A 15 -4.93 -17.09 9.83
CA ILE A 15 -5.74 -15.89 9.56
C ILE A 15 -5.70 -15.54 8.08
N ARG A 16 -4.52 -15.52 7.46
CA ARG A 16 -4.32 -15.21 6.05
C ARG A 16 -4.96 -16.24 5.13
N ASN A 17 -4.78 -17.53 5.42
CA ASN A 17 -5.35 -18.63 4.64
C ASN A 17 -6.89 -18.64 4.69
N HIS A 18 -7.48 -18.14 5.78
CA HIS A 18 -8.93 -17.98 5.91
C HIS A 18 -9.45 -16.62 5.44
N LYS A 19 -8.58 -15.80 4.80
CA LYS A 19 -8.92 -14.48 4.23
C LYS A 19 -9.59 -13.55 5.25
N MET A 20 -9.17 -13.61 6.49
CA MET A 20 -9.62 -12.68 7.52
C MET A 20 -9.07 -11.28 7.23
N ALA A 21 -9.86 -10.24 7.54
CA ALA A 21 -9.55 -8.87 7.16
C ALA A 21 -8.41 -8.23 7.97
N GLY A 22 -7.96 -8.87 9.03
CA GLY A 22 -6.86 -8.36 9.85
C GLY A 22 -6.69 -9.11 11.16
N GLU A 23 -5.72 -8.67 11.93
CA GLU A 23 -5.33 -9.26 13.21
C GLU A 23 -4.88 -8.18 14.19
N GLY A 24 -4.90 -8.48 15.46
CA GLY A 24 -4.44 -7.59 16.52
C GLY A 24 -3.49 -8.30 17.47
N HIS A 25 -2.35 -7.68 17.74
CA HIS A 25 -1.36 -8.21 18.66
C HIS A 25 -1.49 -7.59 20.05
N TYR A 26 -1.69 -8.42 21.05
CA TYR A 26 -1.67 -8.04 22.46
C TYR A 26 -0.45 -8.68 23.12
N ARG A 27 0.44 -7.94 23.73
CA ARG A 27 0.51 -6.51 24.06
C ARG A 27 1.77 -5.93 23.40
N VAL A 28 1.76 -4.65 23.01
CA VAL A 28 2.86 -3.96 22.34
C VAL A 28 4.23 -4.11 23.05
N LYS A 29 4.24 -4.27 24.37
CA LYS A 29 5.47 -4.52 25.15
C LYS A 29 6.32 -5.64 24.57
N TYR A 30 5.72 -6.77 24.18
CA TYR A 30 6.45 -7.93 23.66
C TYR A 30 7.07 -7.66 22.29
N LEU A 31 6.44 -6.80 21.50
CA LEU A 31 6.99 -6.33 20.22
C LEU A 31 8.18 -5.39 20.47
N MET A 32 8.04 -4.42 21.38
CA MET A 32 9.12 -3.47 21.71
C MET A 32 10.34 -4.16 22.33
N GLU A 33 10.14 -5.21 23.12
CA GLU A 33 11.22 -6.01 23.72
C GLU A 33 11.76 -7.09 22.77
N ASN A 34 11.20 -7.19 21.57
CA ASN A 34 11.52 -8.22 20.59
C ASN A 34 11.56 -9.63 21.20
N THR A 35 10.60 -9.93 22.07
CA THR A 35 10.54 -11.17 22.81
C THR A 35 10.56 -12.37 21.85
N GLN A 36 11.55 -13.24 21.96
CA GLN A 36 11.80 -14.40 21.08
C GLN A 36 11.99 -14.04 19.59
N GLY A 37 12.37 -12.80 19.25
CA GLY A 37 12.55 -12.36 17.88
C GLY A 37 11.23 -12.14 17.12
N ILE A 38 10.11 -11.98 17.82
CA ILE A 38 8.77 -11.79 17.19
C ILE A 38 8.72 -10.53 16.36
N TYR A 39 9.31 -9.43 16.83
CA TYR A 39 9.32 -8.17 16.08
C TYR A 39 10.06 -8.32 14.74
N ASP A 40 11.24 -8.92 14.76
CA ASP A 40 12.04 -9.13 13.55
C ASP A 40 11.28 -10.03 12.57
N GLU A 41 10.68 -11.12 13.04
CA GLU A 41 9.86 -12.04 12.23
C GLU A 41 8.69 -11.32 11.56
N LEU A 42 7.99 -10.47 12.30
CA LEU A 42 6.86 -9.73 11.76
C LEU A 42 7.30 -8.76 10.66
N ILE A 43 8.39 -8.01 10.88
CA ILE A 43 8.88 -7.01 9.92
C ILE A 43 9.50 -7.67 8.69
N GLU A 44 10.28 -8.73 8.87
CA GLU A 44 10.99 -9.37 7.77
C GLU A 44 10.10 -10.24 6.89
N ASN A 45 9.09 -10.89 7.48
CA ASN A 45 8.30 -11.90 6.78
C ASN A 45 6.82 -11.51 6.59
N PHE A 46 6.13 -11.07 7.64
CA PHE A 46 4.68 -10.89 7.57
C PHE A 46 4.26 -9.47 7.16
N TYR A 47 5.02 -8.45 7.57
CA TYR A 47 4.73 -7.04 7.32
C TYR A 47 5.87 -6.33 6.60
N ALA A 48 6.61 -7.07 5.78
CA ALA A 48 7.73 -6.54 4.99
C ALA A 48 7.29 -5.43 4.01
N TYR A 49 6.01 -5.44 3.63
CA TYR A 49 5.44 -4.49 2.69
C TYR A 49 4.21 -3.79 3.28
N PRO A 50 3.87 -2.57 2.80
CA PRO A 50 2.66 -1.88 3.21
C PRO A 50 1.40 -2.71 2.93
N ALA A 51 0.42 -2.62 3.83
CA ALA A 51 -0.90 -3.18 3.62
C ALA A 51 -1.91 -2.07 3.31
N LEU A 52 -2.82 -2.33 2.39
CA LEU A 52 -3.96 -1.47 2.13
C LEU A 52 -5.12 -1.84 3.04
N GLN A 53 -5.99 -0.86 3.30
CA GLN A 53 -7.24 -1.12 4.00
C GLN A 53 -8.10 -2.08 3.17
N PRO A 54 -8.59 -3.20 3.75
CA PRO A 54 -9.51 -4.07 3.05
C PRO A 54 -10.80 -3.34 2.68
N PRO A 55 -11.38 -3.62 1.50
CA PRO A 55 -12.64 -3.00 1.10
C PRO A 55 -13.79 -3.42 2.02
N MET A 56 -14.72 -2.50 2.24
CA MET A 56 -15.93 -2.69 3.05
C MET A 56 -17.19 -2.66 2.16
N PRO A 57 -17.41 -3.68 1.31
CA PRO A 57 -18.47 -3.68 0.29
C PRO A 57 -19.89 -3.63 0.87
N TRP A 58 -20.06 -3.93 2.16
CA TRP A 58 -21.34 -3.78 2.86
C TRP A 58 -21.69 -2.32 3.19
N LEU A 59 -20.74 -1.39 3.09
CA LEU A 59 -20.96 0.05 3.29
C LEU A 59 -21.01 0.78 1.94
N ASP A 60 -20.08 0.46 1.06
CA ASP A 60 -20.00 0.94 -0.31
C ASP A 60 -19.19 -0.05 -1.13
N ASN A 61 -19.60 -0.28 -2.38
CA ASN A 61 -18.90 -1.18 -3.32
C ASN A 61 -18.58 -0.51 -4.66
N VAL A 62 -18.68 0.82 -4.72
CA VAL A 62 -18.41 1.59 -5.93
C VAL A 62 -17.08 2.33 -5.77
N PRO A 63 -16.03 1.91 -6.50
CA PRO A 63 -14.75 2.60 -6.42
C PRO A 63 -14.82 4.00 -7.03
N PRO A 64 -13.92 4.91 -6.64
CA PRO A 64 -13.74 6.20 -7.31
C PRO A 64 -13.39 6.02 -8.80
N THR A 65 -13.52 7.10 -9.58
CA THR A 65 -12.94 7.11 -10.92
C THR A 65 -11.43 6.96 -10.87
N ALA A 66 -10.82 6.42 -11.93
CA ALA A 66 -9.38 6.40 -12.03
C ALA A 66 -8.82 7.83 -12.09
N PRO A 67 -7.64 8.10 -11.50
CA PRO A 67 -6.87 9.29 -11.84
C PRO A 67 -6.61 9.35 -13.34
N SER A 68 -6.45 10.53 -13.88
CA SER A 68 -6.19 10.68 -15.33
C SER A 68 -4.98 11.58 -15.60
N GLU A 69 -4.54 11.61 -16.85
CA GLU A 69 -3.41 12.42 -17.30
C GLU A 69 -2.14 12.31 -16.44
N LEU A 70 -1.78 11.10 -16.04
CA LEU A 70 -0.54 10.87 -15.28
C LEU A 70 0.68 11.37 -16.08
N LYS A 71 1.37 12.35 -15.52
CA LYS A 71 2.63 12.91 -16.03
C LYS A 71 3.75 12.49 -15.10
N VAL A 72 4.79 11.93 -15.68
CA VAL A 72 5.99 11.47 -14.96
C VAL A 72 7.18 12.24 -15.52
N ARG A 73 7.92 12.93 -14.67
CA ARG A 73 9.08 13.74 -15.06
C ARG A 73 10.24 13.51 -14.08
N THR A 74 11.37 13.07 -14.58
CA THR A 74 12.60 13.07 -13.79
C THR A 74 13.03 14.50 -13.52
N ILE A 75 13.27 14.82 -12.26
CA ILE A 75 13.88 16.05 -11.78
C ILE A 75 15.29 15.75 -11.26
N ASP A 76 16.02 16.76 -10.80
CA ASP A 76 17.42 16.60 -10.39
C ASP A 76 17.66 15.42 -9.43
N SER A 77 18.84 14.81 -9.52
CA SER A 77 19.36 13.83 -8.56
C SER A 77 18.60 12.50 -8.47
N GLY A 78 17.87 12.11 -9.55
CA GLY A 78 17.15 10.83 -9.60
C GLY A 78 15.77 10.85 -8.98
N TYR A 79 15.30 12.02 -8.53
CA TYR A 79 13.91 12.21 -8.11
C TYR A 79 12.96 12.21 -9.30
N THR A 80 11.77 11.66 -9.11
CA THR A 80 10.73 11.64 -10.14
C THR A 80 9.47 12.33 -9.62
N GLU A 81 9.04 13.38 -10.32
CA GLU A 81 7.77 14.06 -10.06
C GLU A 81 6.64 13.36 -10.81
N LEU A 82 5.59 13.01 -10.09
CA LEU A 82 4.33 12.52 -10.62
C LEU A 82 3.26 13.59 -10.43
N LYS A 83 2.45 13.83 -11.48
CA LYS A 83 1.26 14.69 -11.41
C LYS A 83 0.12 14.05 -12.18
N TRP A 84 -1.10 14.18 -11.67
CA TRP A 84 -2.30 13.62 -12.30
C TRP A 84 -3.51 14.52 -12.10
N GLN A 85 -4.58 14.25 -12.85
CA GLN A 85 -5.87 14.86 -12.63
C GLN A 85 -6.63 14.09 -11.54
N ALA A 86 -7.34 14.83 -10.70
CA ALA A 86 -8.06 14.30 -9.56
C ALA A 86 -9.13 13.27 -9.98
N ALA A 87 -9.22 12.21 -9.21
CA ALA A 87 -10.35 11.29 -9.22
C ALA A 87 -11.57 11.91 -8.56
N THR A 88 -12.75 11.42 -8.93
CA THR A 88 -14.03 11.77 -8.30
C THR A 88 -14.69 10.52 -7.73
N ASP A 89 -15.52 10.72 -6.72
CA ASP A 89 -16.30 9.66 -6.10
C ASP A 89 -17.80 9.90 -6.33
N ASN A 90 -18.60 8.83 -6.29
CA ASN A 90 -20.06 8.93 -6.38
C ASN A 90 -20.69 9.51 -5.11
N ASP A 91 -20.05 9.37 -3.95
CA ASP A 91 -20.43 10.07 -2.72
C ASP A 91 -19.66 11.40 -2.62
N PRO A 92 -20.35 12.56 -2.73
CA PRO A 92 -19.70 13.87 -2.68
C PRO A 92 -19.03 14.18 -1.35
N ARG A 93 -19.24 13.36 -0.31
CA ARG A 93 -18.57 13.47 0.99
C ARG A 93 -17.23 12.72 1.01
N ASN A 94 -16.97 11.87 0.01
CA ASN A 94 -15.71 11.20 -0.16
C ASN A 94 -14.74 12.12 -0.92
N ASN A 95 -13.55 12.30 -0.33
CA ASN A 95 -12.40 12.84 -1.04
C ASN A 95 -11.43 11.68 -1.25
N PRO A 96 -11.35 11.10 -2.44
CA PRO A 96 -10.45 9.99 -2.69
C PRO A 96 -9.00 10.34 -2.31
N MET A 97 -8.31 9.39 -1.73
CA MET A 97 -6.86 9.44 -1.53
C MET A 97 -6.18 8.62 -2.62
N TYR A 98 -4.87 8.82 -2.79
CA TYR A 98 -4.12 8.14 -3.84
C TYR A 98 -3.11 7.18 -3.26
N ILE A 99 -2.89 6.09 -4.00
CA ILE A 99 -1.84 5.12 -3.77
C ILE A 99 -0.89 5.19 -4.96
N ILE A 100 0.40 5.28 -4.65
CA ILE A 100 1.45 5.35 -5.66
C ILE A 100 2.16 4.02 -5.70
N TYR A 101 2.28 3.46 -6.89
CA TYR A 101 3.00 2.24 -7.16
C TYR A 101 4.18 2.52 -8.09
N ALA A 102 5.27 1.79 -7.91
CA ALA A 102 6.43 1.88 -8.79
C ALA A 102 7.05 0.50 -9.02
N SER A 103 7.44 0.24 -10.27
CA SER A 103 8.05 -1.03 -10.69
C SER A 103 9.10 -0.80 -11.77
N ASN A 104 9.94 -1.80 -12.02
CA ASN A 104 10.80 -1.89 -13.19
C ASN A 104 10.12 -2.64 -14.35
N GLU A 105 8.96 -3.23 -14.10
CA GLU A 105 8.13 -3.94 -15.07
C GLU A 105 6.92 -3.09 -15.47
N TYR A 106 6.51 -3.20 -16.74
CA TYR A 106 5.32 -2.53 -17.27
C TYR A 106 4.38 -3.56 -17.92
N PRO A 107 3.08 -3.51 -17.66
CA PRO A 107 2.38 -2.59 -16.74
C PRO A 107 2.77 -2.82 -15.28
N VAL A 108 2.65 -1.78 -14.45
CA VAL A 108 2.87 -1.90 -13.01
C VAL A 108 1.75 -2.74 -12.41
N ASP A 109 2.10 -3.85 -11.78
CA ASP A 109 1.13 -4.71 -11.10
C ASP A 109 0.76 -4.13 -9.73
N THR A 110 -0.45 -3.56 -9.64
CA THR A 110 -0.96 -2.95 -8.40
C THR A 110 -1.44 -3.97 -7.36
N SER A 111 -1.54 -5.25 -7.72
CA SER A 111 -1.87 -6.32 -6.77
C SER A 111 -0.68 -6.74 -5.90
N ARG A 112 0.53 -6.29 -6.26
CA ARG A 112 1.77 -6.63 -5.57
C ARG A 112 2.11 -5.56 -4.53
N PRO A 113 2.07 -5.88 -3.22
CA PRO A 113 2.34 -4.90 -2.17
C PRO A 113 3.77 -4.32 -2.19
N GLU A 114 4.73 -5.05 -2.73
CA GLU A 114 6.12 -4.57 -2.93
C GLU A 114 6.24 -3.42 -3.93
N ASN A 115 5.22 -3.19 -4.75
CA ASN A 115 5.17 -2.07 -5.67
C ASN A 115 4.61 -0.79 -5.03
N ILE A 116 4.01 -0.87 -3.84
CA ILE A 116 3.48 0.30 -3.12
C ILE A 116 4.64 1.13 -2.60
N VAL A 117 4.75 2.37 -3.05
CA VAL A 117 5.78 3.32 -2.59
C VAL A 117 5.21 4.44 -1.73
N ALA A 118 3.92 4.73 -1.84
CA ALA A 118 3.22 5.65 -0.95
C ALA A 118 1.71 5.38 -0.94
N GLN A 119 1.06 5.70 0.17
CA GLN A 119 -0.39 5.60 0.33
C GLN A 119 -0.92 6.78 1.13
N ASN A 120 -2.24 6.97 1.13
CA ASN A 120 -2.92 8.06 1.83
C ASN A 120 -2.52 9.46 1.32
N ILE A 121 -2.10 9.57 0.06
CA ILE A 121 -1.78 10.85 -0.58
C ILE A 121 -3.08 11.60 -0.87
N ARG A 122 -3.16 12.86 -0.50
CA ARG A 122 -4.34 13.72 -0.72
C ARG A 122 -4.16 14.69 -1.87
N GLU A 123 -2.91 15.00 -2.18
CA GLU A 123 -2.51 15.88 -3.27
C GLU A 123 -2.58 15.13 -4.61
N THR A 124 -2.66 15.87 -5.71
CA THR A 124 -2.60 15.33 -7.07
C THR A 124 -1.17 15.35 -7.63
N SER A 125 -0.20 15.31 -6.74
CA SER A 125 1.22 15.22 -7.09
C SER A 125 1.99 14.46 -6.02
N TYR A 126 3.08 13.82 -6.44
CA TYR A 126 3.98 13.10 -5.56
C TYR A 126 5.42 13.18 -6.08
N ILE A 127 6.38 13.30 -5.19
CA ILE A 127 7.81 13.23 -5.54
C ILE A 127 8.34 11.88 -5.05
N TYR A 128 8.61 11.01 -5.99
CA TYR A 128 9.27 9.74 -5.72
C TYR A 128 10.76 9.97 -5.50
N ALA A 129 11.25 9.55 -4.32
CA ALA A 129 12.64 9.60 -3.92
C ALA A 129 13.15 8.17 -3.73
N PRO A 130 13.96 7.61 -4.65
CA PRO A 130 14.55 6.29 -4.43
C PRO A 130 15.59 6.36 -3.29
N ILE A 131 15.67 5.28 -2.49
CA ILE A 131 16.65 5.19 -1.40
C ILE A 131 18.08 5.37 -1.93
N LEU A 132 18.36 4.80 -3.12
CA LEU A 132 19.63 4.95 -3.84
C LEU A 132 19.30 5.24 -5.30
N PRO A 133 20.03 6.16 -5.97
CA PRO A 133 19.73 6.58 -7.34
C PRO A 133 19.65 5.42 -8.35
N TRP A 134 20.47 4.38 -8.19
CA TRP A 134 20.48 3.20 -9.07
C TRP A 134 19.33 2.23 -8.80
N ASN A 135 18.58 2.41 -7.71
CA ASN A 135 17.37 1.65 -7.39
C ASN A 135 16.09 2.38 -7.84
N ALA A 136 16.21 3.48 -8.58
CA ALA A 136 15.06 4.22 -9.08
C ALA A 136 14.19 3.32 -9.97
N LYS A 137 12.90 3.30 -9.66
CA LYS A 137 11.91 2.59 -10.48
C LYS A 137 11.64 3.35 -11.77
N LYS A 138 11.27 2.62 -12.83
CA LYS A 138 11.11 3.17 -14.19
C LYS A 138 9.66 3.48 -14.52
N HIS A 139 8.73 2.69 -13.99
CA HIS A 139 7.31 2.78 -14.30
C HIS A 139 6.52 3.07 -13.04
N PHE A 140 5.47 3.85 -13.21
CA PHE A 140 4.63 4.31 -12.11
C PHE A 140 3.17 4.08 -12.42
N ALA A 141 2.39 3.78 -11.37
CA ALA A 141 0.94 3.74 -11.42
C ALA A 141 0.36 4.52 -10.26
N VAL A 142 -0.78 5.14 -10.48
CA VAL A 142 -1.53 5.87 -9.47
C VAL A 142 -2.96 5.38 -9.50
N THR A 143 -3.47 4.98 -8.36
CA THR A 143 -4.88 4.64 -8.14
C THR A 143 -5.51 5.63 -7.17
N ALA A 144 -6.83 5.69 -7.18
CA ALA A 144 -7.61 6.41 -6.19
C ALA A 144 -8.31 5.40 -5.26
N VAL A 145 -8.38 5.70 -3.98
CA VAL A 145 -9.06 4.88 -2.99
C VAL A 145 -10.02 5.74 -2.17
N ASP A 146 -11.21 5.24 -1.94
CA ASP A 146 -12.20 5.88 -1.11
C ASP A 146 -12.00 5.55 0.39
N ARG A 147 -12.86 6.14 1.24
CA ARG A 147 -12.84 5.89 2.69
C ARG A 147 -13.24 4.46 3.09
N TYR A 148 -13.80 3.68 2.18
CA TYR A 148 -14.24 2.29 2.41
C TYR A 148 -13.27 1.26 1.83
N GLY A 149 -12.15 1.71 1.29
CA GLY A 149 -11.12 0.84 0.73
C GLY A 149 -11.39 0.36 -0.70
N ASN A 150 -12.40 0.93 -1.40
CA ASN A 150 -12.60 0.62 -2.80
C ASN A 150 -11.55 1.35 -3.63
N GLU A 151 -10.76 0.60 -4.38
CA GLU A 151 -9.66 1.10 -5.20
C GLU A 151 -10.05 1.13 -6.67
N SER A 152 -9.75 2.23 -7.33
CA SER A 152 -9.98 2.43 -8.76
C SER A 152 -9.01 1.62 -9.62
N THR A 153 -9.27 1.56 -10.92
CA THR A 153 -8.23 1.19 -11.89
C THR A 153 -7.09 2.21 -11.90
N ALA A 154 -5.92 1.79 -12.36
CA ALA A 154 -4.71 2.60 -12.30
C ALA A 154 -4.52 3.48 -13.55
N ALA A 155 -4.10 4.73 -13.37
CA ALA A 155 -3.39 5.50 -14.38
C ALA A 155 -1.91 5.06 -14.36
N GLN A 156 -1.33 4.71 -15.52
CA GLN A 156 0.03 4.16 -15.59
C GLN A 156 0.89 4.87 -16.63
N LYS A 157 2.20 4.94 -16.36
CA LYS A 157 3.20 5.49 -17.29
C LYS A 157 4.57 4.83 -17.12
#